data_1e998e4b48d4be0319b075b12a9fc3c5
#
_entry.id   1e998e4b48d4be0319b075b12a9fc3c5
#
_cell.length_a   1.000
_cell.length_b   1.000
_cell.length_c   1.000
_cell.angle_alpha   90.00
_cell.angle_beta   90.00
_cell.angle_gamma   90.00
#
_symmetry.space_group_name_H-M   'P 1'
#
loop_
_entity.id
_entity.type
_entity.pdbx_description
1 polymer ?
#
loop_
_entity_poly.entity_id
_entity_poly.type
_entity_poly.pdbx_seq_one_letter_code
_entity_poly.pdbx_strand_id
1 'polypeptide(L)'
;MKIFLSSHGHLASGLKSSLEILYGNCDHITVFDAYVDENSVQEQIELFFETVEEDQQILLISDLYGSSVNQAMSMYLDRPSTTLVAGANLAFLIGLMGRDSITREELKDLIEQSREMLCIVNLEEEEPSSQEDFF
;
A
#
# COMPACT_ATOMS: atom_id res chain seq x y z
N MET A 1 0.69 8.80 9.63
CA MET A 1 0.03 8.32 8.40
C MET A 1 -0.62 6.97 8.67
N LYS A 2 -1.87 6.82 8.28
CA LYS A 2 -2.57 5.53 8.37
C LYS A 2 -2.83 4.96 6.99
N ILE A 3 -2.69 3.65 6.86
CA ILE A 3 -2.78 2.96 5.58
C ILE A 3 -3.87 1.90 5.64
N PHE A 4 -4.74 1.90 4.64
CA PHE A 4 -5.72 0.83 4.41
C PHE A 4 -5.36 0.14 3.10
N LEU A 5 -5.00 -1.13 3.18
CA LEU A 5 -4.59 -1.95 2.05
C LEU A 5 -5.62 -3.03 1.80
N SER A 6 -6.21 -3.05 0.62
CA SER A 6 -7.19 -4.08 0.27
C SER A 6 -6.89 -4.72 -1.08
N SER A 7 -7.27 -5.97 -1.19
CA SER A 7 -7.02 -6.78 -2.38
C SER A 7 -8.15 -7.79 -2.60
N HIS A 8 -8.15 -8.38 -3.78
CA HIS A 8 -8.90 -9.61 -4.04
C HIS A 8 -8.17 -10.76 -3.34
N GLY A 9 -8.91 -11.57 -2.59
CA GLY A 9 -8.33 -12.70 -1.87
C GLY A 9 -7.28 -12.27 -0.85
N HIS A 10 -6.34 -13.13 -0.56
CA HIS A 10 -5.38 -12.97 0.53
C HIS A 10 -4.11 -12.16 0.19
N LEU A 11 -4.10 -11.44 -0.92
CA LEU A 11 -2.90 -10.69 -1.31
C LEU A 11 -2.55 -9.60 -0.29
N ALA A 12 -3.55 -8.85 0.18
CA ALA A 12 -3.31 -7.76 1.14
C ALA A 12 -2.68 -8.28 2.43
N SER A 13 -3.26 -9.31 3.05
CA SER A 13 -2.71 -9.91 4.26
C SER A 13 -1.35 -10.54 4.02
N GLY A 14 -1.13 -11.13 2.84
CA GLY A 14 0.16 -11.67 2.44
C GLY A 14 1.23 -10.60 2.29
N LEU A 15 0.89 -9.48 1.69
CA LEU A 15 1.81 -8.33 1.58
C LEU A 15 2.22 -7.81 2.97
N LYS A 16 1.25 -7.68 3.87
CA LYS A 16 1.55 -7.26 5.24
C LYS A 16 2.44 -8.27 5.96
N SER A 17 2.18 -9.56 5.78
CA SER A 17 3.00 -10.62 6.33
C SER A 17 4.45 -10.51 5.86
N SER A 18 4.67 -10.28 4.58
CA SER A 18 6.01 -10.06 4.03
C SER A 18 6.68 -8.80 4.58
N LEU A 19 5.91 -7.72 4.71
CA LEU A 19 6.43 -6.48 5.31
C LEU A 19 6.88 -6.68 6.75
N GLU A 20 6.14 -7.44 7.52
CA GLU A 20 6.49 -7.72 8.91
C GLU A 20 7.80 -8.47 9.03
N ILE A 21 8.09 -9.37 8.08
CA ILE A 21 9.37 -10.08 8.02
C ILE A 21 10.51 -9.12 7.65
N LEU A 22 10.28 -8.25 6.67
CA LEU A 22 11.32 -7.38 6.11
C LEU A 22 11.59 -6.13 6.94
N TYR A 23 10.56 -5.57 7.54
CA TYR A 23 10.66 -4.30 8.24
C TYR A 23 10.43 -4.43 9.75
N GLY A 24 9.41 -5.20 10.15
CA GLY A 24 9.02 -5.36 11.56
C GLY A 24 7.59 -4.91 11.79
N ASN A 25 7.38 -4.06 12.79
CA ASN A 25 6.03 -3.64 13.19
C ASN A 25 5.33 -2.83 12.09
N CYS A 26 4.16 -3.30 11.67
CA CYS A 26 3.29 -2.66 10.66
C CYS A 26 1.88 -2.41 11.20
N ASP A 27 1.74 -2.06 12.47
CA ASP A 27 0.43 -1.85 13.12
C ASP A 27 -0.36 -0.69 12.52
N HIS A 28 0.30 0.25 11.86
CA HIS A 28 -0.34 1.37 11.18
C HIS A 28 -0.97 0.99 9.84
N ILE A 29 -0.81 -0.26 9.41
CA ILE A 29 -1.42 -0.79 8.19
C ILE A 29 -2.58 -1.69 8.56
N THR A 30 -3.79 -1.30 8.14
CA THR A 30 -4.98 -2.12 8.21
C THR A 30 -5.16 -2.83 6.88
N VAL A 31 -5.32 -4.15 6.89
CA VAL A 31 -5.51 -4.92 5.67
C VAL A 31 -6.92 -5.49 5.61
N PHE A 32 -7.44 -5.62 4.41
CA PHE A 32 -8.70 -6.30 4.18
C PHE A 32 -8.62 -7.15 2.91
N ASP A 33 -8.82 -8.46 3.09
CA ASP A 33 -8.86 -9.43 2.00
C ASP A 33 -10.32 -9.52 1.50
N ALA A 34 -10.60 -8.87 0.37
CA ALA A 34 -11.94 -8.85 -0.20
C ALA A 34 -12.27 -10.19 -0.89
N TYR A 35 -13.54 -10.53 -0.92
CA TYR A 35 -14.06 -11.72 -1.58
C TYR A 35 -13.61 -13.05 -0.97
N VAL A 36 -13.17 -13.01 0.26
CA VAL A 36 -12.85 -14.21 1.04
C VAL A 36 -14.07 -14.65 1.87
N ASP A 37 -14.87 -13.68 2.27
CA ASP A 37 -16.10 -13.88 3.04
C ASP A 37 -17.17 -12.89 2.59
N GLU A 38 -18.23 -12.71 3.40
CA GLU A 38 -19.35 -11.82 3.09
C GLU A 38 -19.09 -10.34 3.41
N ASN A 39 -17.98 -10.00 4.05
CA ASN A 39 -17.66 -8.63 4.40
C ASN A 39 -17.33 -7.81 3.16
N SER A 40 -17.82 -6.58 3.11
CA SER A 40 -17.60 -5.69 1.97
C SER A 40 -16.46 -4.72 2.23
N VAL A 41 -15.83 -4.28 1.15
CA VAL A 41 -14.78 -3.25 1.22
C VAL A 41 -15.32 -1.98 1.86
N GLN A 42 -16.54 -1.56 1.47
CA GLN A 42 -17.18 -0.35 2.00
C GLN A 42 -17.32 -0.39 3.51
N GLU A 43 -17.82 -1.49 4.05
CA GLU A 43 -17.98 -1.65 5.50
C GLU A 43 -16.63 -1.56 6.21
N GLN A 44 -15.61 -2.18 5.65
CA GLN A 44 -14.29 -2.19 6.25
C GLN A 44 -13.61 -0.82 6.19
N ILE A 45 -13.79 -0.09 5.09
CA ILE A 45 -13.27 1.28 4.99
C ILE A 45 -13.95 2.20 6.01
N GLU A 46 -15.27 2.07 6.18
CA GLU A 46 -15.99 2.87 7.17
C GLU A 46 -15.45 2.62 8.58
N LEU A 47 -15.23 1.35 8.93
CA LEU A 47 -14.63 0.98 10.21
C LEU A 47 -13.21 1.56 10.35
N PHE A 48 -12.43 1.50 9.28
CA PHE A 48 -11.08 2.08 9.27
C PHE A 48 -11.14 3.59 9.55
N PHE A 49 -12.02 4.33 8.88
CA PHE A 49 -12.14 5.77 9.08
C PHE A 49 -12.58 6.14 10.49
N GLU A 50 -13.30 5.28 11.18
CA GLU A 50 -13.65 5.49 12.59
C GLU A 50 -12.42 5.52 13.50
N THR A 51 -11.32 4.90 13.07
CA THR A 51 -10.07 4.86 13.86
C THR A 51 -9.12 6.00 13.52
N VAL A 52 -9.44 6.80 12.50
CA VAL A 52 -8.58 7.88 12.02
C VAL A 52 -8.78 9.12 12.89
N GLU A 53 -7.68 9.69 13.34
CA GLU A 53 -7.68 10.93 14.11
C GLU A 53 -7.71 12.16 13.18
N GLU A 54 -8.12 13.32 13.73
CA GLU A 54 -8.08 14.57 13.01
C GLU A 54 -6.66 14.87 12.51
N ASP A 55 -6.54 15.44 11.32
CA ASP A 55 -5.28 15.83 10.68
C ASP A 55 -4.35 14.67 10.32
N GLN A 56 -4.80 13.45 10.44
CA GLN A 56 -4.02 12.29 10.07
C GLN A 56 -4.05 12.06 8.56
N GLN A 57 -2.89 11.87 7.96
CA GLN A 57 -2.78 11.52 6.54
C GLN A 57 -3.21 10.06 6.32
N ILE A 58 -3.98 9.83 5.27
CA ILE A 58 -4.53 8.52 4.93
C ILE A 58 -4.10 8.11 3.54
N LEU A 59 -3.56 6.89 3.43
CA LEU A 59 -3.34 6.24 2.15
C LEU A 59 -4.25 5.03 2.05
N LEU A 60 -5.09 5.03 1.02
CA LEU A 60 -5.85 3.87 0.61
C LEU A 60 -5.06 3.21 -0.53
N ILE A 61 -4.84 1.91 -0.43
CA ILE A 61 -4.03 1.19 -1.42
C ILE A 61 -4.80 -0.03 -1.90
N SER A 62 -4.97 -0.13 -3.21
CA SER A 62 -5.63 -1.28 -3.85
C SER A 62 -4.61 -2.12 -4.62
N ASP A 63 -4.98 -3.38 -4.85
CA ASP A 63 -4.13 -4.33 -5.58
C ASP A 63 -4.08 -4.08 -7.08
N LEU A 64 -5.19 -3.59 -7.67
CA LEU A 64 -5.32 -3.50 -9.12
C LEU A 64 -6.08 -2.25 -9.53
N TYR A 65 -5.48 -1.45 -10.41
CA TYR A 65 -6.10 -0.26 -10.95
C TYR A 65 -7.39 -0.61 -11.70
N GLY A 66 -8.46 0.15 -11.42
CA GLY A 66 -9.75 -0.02 -12.09
C GLY A 66 -10.59 -1.20 -11.63
N SER A 67 -10.10 -1.97 -10.66
CA SER A 67 -10.84 -3.11 -10.10
C SER A 67 -12.03 -2.65 -9.24
N SER A 68 -12.89 -3.60 -8.86
CA SER A 68 -14.02 -3.29 -7.97
C SER A 68 -13.57 -2.81 -6.60
N VAL A 69 -12.46 -3.34 -6.08
CA VAL A 69 -11.85 -2.87 -4.83
C VAL A 69 -11.41 -1.42 -4.99
N ASN A 70 -10.70 -1.11 -6.07
CA ASN A 70 -10.23 0.24 -6.36
C ASN A 70 -11.41 1.21 -6.51
N GLN A 71 -12.47 0.81 -7.21
CA GLN A 71 -13.65 1.64 -7.39
C GLN A 71 -14.35 1.93 -6.06
N ALA A 72 -14.48 0.94 -5.19
CA ALA A 72 -15.06 1.13 -3.86
C ALA A 72 -14.24 2.14 -3.04
N MET A 73 -12.93 2.03 -3.09
CA MET A 73 -12.03 2.94 -2.37
C MET A 73 -12.09 4.36 -2.92
N SER A 74 -12.27 4.53 -4.22
CA SER A 74 -12.33 5.86 -4.85
C SER A 74 -13.48 6.72 -4.35
N MET A 75 -14.51 6.12 -3.80
CA MET A 75 -15.65 6.83 -3.22
C MET A 75 -15.27 7.63 -1.96
N TYR A 76 -14.11 7.39 -1.40
CA TYR A 76 -13.65 8.04 -0.16
C TYR A 76 -12.59 9.12 -0.41
N LEU A 77 -12.34 9.48 -1.66
CA LEU A 77 -11.34 10.50 -2.01
C LEU A 77 -11.77 11.92 -1.64
N ASP A 78 -13.03 12.13 -1.29
CA ASP A 78 -13.53 13.38 -0.76
C ASP A 78 -13.19 13.60 0.71
N ARG A 79 -12.72 12.55 1.42
CA ARG A 79 -12.28 12.67 2.81
C ARG A 79 -10.96 13.46 2.89
N PRO A 80 -10.79 14.30 3.95
CA PRO A 80 -9.57 15.09 4.10
C PRO A 80 -8.31 14.25 4.15
N SER A 81 -7.24 14.75 3.53
CA SER A 81 -5.90 14.16 3.55
C SER A 81 -5.84 12.71 3.07
N THR A 82 -6.76 12.33 2.18
CA THR A 82 -6.90 10.95 1.69
C THR A 82 -6.42 10.85 0.25
N THR A 83 -5.53 9.90 -0.01
CA THR A 83 -5.01 9.58 -1.35
C THR A 83 -5.17 8.09 -1.60
N LEU A 84 -5.51 7.74 -2.83
CA LEU A 84 -5.64 6.34 -3.27
C LEU A 84 -4.52 6.01 -4.25
N VAL A 85 -3.81 4.93 -3.97
CA VAL A 85 -2.80 4.37 -4.86
C VAL A 85 -3.25 2.97 -5.29
N ALA A 86 -3.19 2.69 -6.58
CA ALA A 86 -3.57 1.40 -7.14
C ALA A 86 -2.34 0.64 -7.62
N GLY A 87 -2.42 -0.69 -7.59
CA GLY A 87 -1.33 -1.53 -8.08
C GLY A 87 -0.26 -1.78 -7.04
N ALA A 88 -0.64 -1.99 -5.80
CA ALA A 88 0.29 -2.22 -4.71
C ALA A 88 1.30 -3.33 -5.03
N ASN A 89 2.57 -3.04 -4.79
CA ASN A 89 3.63 -4.05 -4.79
C ASN A 89 4.46 -3.91 -3.51
N LEU A 90 5.27 -4.92 -3.23
CA LEU A 90 6.02 -4.98 -1.98
C LEU A 90 7.07 -3.86 -1.90
N ALA A 91 7.72 -3.52 -3.01
CA ALA A 91 8.70 -2.44 -3.06
C ALA A 91 8.10 -1.09 -2.65
N PHE A 92 6.90 -0.79 -3.14
CA PHE A 92 6.18 0.43 -2.78
C PHE A 92 5.88 0.48 -1.27
N LEU A 93 5.37 -0.63 -0.74
CA LEU A 93 5.01 -0.71 0.67
C LEU A 93 6.24 -0.56 1.58
N ILE A 94 7.35 -1.18 1.21
CA ILE A 94 8.62 -1.02 1.95
C ILE A 94 9.04 0.46 1.98
N GLY A 95 8.91 1.15 0.84
CA GLY A 95 9.27 2.55 0.75
C GLY A 95 8.41 3.48 1.60
N LEU A 96 7.21 3.04 1.98
CA LEU A 96 6.34 3.80 2.88
C LEU A 96 6.71 3.61 4.36
N MET A 97 7.39 2.52 4.70
CA MET A 97 7.68 2.19 6.09
C MET A 97 8.61 3.22 6.72
N GLY A 98 8.35 3.50 8.00
CA GLY A 98 9.14 4.47 8.76
C GLY A 98 8.81 5.94 8.47
N ARG A 99 7.84 6.22 7.61
CA ARG A 99 7.42 7.59 7.31
C ARG A 99 6.21 7.97 8.15
N ASP A 100 6.26 9.13 8.79
CA ASP A 100 5.11 9.70 9.51
C ASP A 100 4.12 10.37 8.55
N SER A 101 4.65 10.87 7.43
CA SER A 101 3.86 11.51 6.37
C SER A 101 4.61 11.41 5.05
N ILE A 102 3.91 11.66 3.95
CA ILE A 102 4.52 11.68 2.64
C ILE A 102 3.87 12.80 1.81
N THR A 103 4.69 13.63 1.17
CA THR A 103 4.19 14.65 0.26
C THR A 103 3.76 14.02 -1.06
N ARG A 104 2.97 14.76 -1.84
CA ARG A 104 2.54 14.24 -3.16
C ARG A 104 3.72 14.00 -4.09
N GLU A 105 4.74 14.85 -4.04
CA GLU A 105 5.94 14.66 -4.88
C GLU A 105 6.75 13.45 -4.45
N GLU A 106 6.95 13.27 -3.15
CA GLU A 106 7.61 12.09 -2.60
C GLU A 106 6.84 10.81 -2.96
N LEU A 107 5.51 10.87 -2.92
CA LEU A 107 4.66 9.74 -3.30
C LEU A 107 4.82 9.39 -4.78
N LYS A 108 4.84 10.39 -5.65
CA LYS A 108 5.09 10.16 -7.10
C LYS A 108 6.44 9.53 -7.36
N ASP A 109 7.48 10.03 -6.69
CA ASP A 109 8.84 9.49 -6.83
C ASP A 109 8.91 8.04 -6.34
N LEU A 110 8.27 7.74 -5.21
CA LEU A 110 8.21 6.39 -4.69
C LEU A 110 7.47 5.44 -5.64
N ILE A 111 6.37 5.89 -6.22
CA ILE A 111 5.63 5.11 -7.21
C ILE A 111 6.52 4.80 -8.43
N GLU A 112 7.23 5.79 -8.96
CA GLU A 112 8.12 5.58 -10.10
C GLU A 112 9.24 4.60 -9.79
N GLN A 113 9.87 4.73 -8.64
CA GLN A 113 10.90 3.79 -8.18
C GLN A 113 10.35 2.38 -8.03
N SER A 114 9.16 2.25 -7.47
CA SER A 114 8.52 0.95 -7.24
C SER A 114 8.13 0.25 -8.54
N ARG A 115 7.75 1.03 -9.55
CA ARG A 115 7.41 0.47 -10.88
C ARG A 115 8.62 -0.14 -11.55
N GLU A 116 9.79 0.43 -11.33
CA GLU A 116 11.05 -0.07 -11.90
C GLU A 116 11.49 -1.40 -11.28
N MET A 117 10.97 -1.74 -10.12
CA MET A 117 11.30 -3.00 -9.43
C MET A 117 10.62 -4.22 -10.04
N LEU A 118 9.65 -4.03 -10.92
CA LEU A 118 9.10 -5.10 -11.74
C LEU A 118 9.91 -5.12 -13.05
N CYS A 119 10.93 -5.95 -13.11
CA CYS A 119 11.89 -5.91 -14.20
C CYS A 119 12.43 -7.30 -14.51
N ILE A 120 13.03 -7.42 -15.69
CA ILE A 120 13.81 -8.60 -16.05
C ILE A 120 15.17 -8.47 -15.38
N VAL A 121 15.51 -9.45 -14.56
CA VAL A 121 16.83 -9.48 -13.89
C VAL A 121 17.89 -9.92 -14.89
N ASN A 122 18.94 -9.10 -15.00
CA ASN A 122 20.05 -9.37 -15.91
C ASN A 122 21.37 -9.18 -15.16
N LEU A 123 22.16 -10.24 -15.05
CA LEU A 123 23.40 -10.23 -14.29
C LEU A 123 24.44 -9.23 -14.83
N GLU A 124 24.39 -8.91 -16.11
CA GLU A 124 25.31 -7.97 -16.74
C GLU A 124 24.99 -6.50 -16.38
N GLU A 125 23.75 -6.23 -15.97
CA GLU A 125 23.25 -4.90 -15.63
C GLU A 125 23.23 -4.64 -14.13
N GLU A 126 23.41 -5.67 -13.32
CA GLU A 126 23.39 -5.54 -11.88
C GLU A 126 24.66 -4.90 -11.34
N GLU A 127 24.49 -3.82 -10.59
CA GLU A 127 25.57 -3.21 -9.85
C GLU A 127 25.64 -3.80 -8.45
N PRO A 128 26.83 -4.26 -7.99
CA PRO A 128 26.95 -4.88 -6.67
C PRO A 128 26.46 -4.02 -5.51
N SER A 129 26.61 -2.70 -5.61
CA SER A 129 26.21 -1.76 -4.57
C SER A 129 24.70 -1.66 -4.39
N SER A 130 23.91 -1.87 -5.44
CA SER A 130 22.45 -1.81 -5.35
C SER A 130 21.84 -3.08 -4.76
N GLN A 131 22.55 -4.19 -4.79
CA GLN A 131 22.09 -5.43 -4.19
C GLN A 131 22.24 -5.46 -2.68
N GLU A 132 23.26 -4.82 -2.16
CA GLU A 132 23.51 -4.75 -0.71
C GLU A 132 22.42 -3.99 0.04
N ASP A 133 21.78 -3.01 -0.62
CA ASP A 133 20.71 -2.20 -0.05
C ASP A 133 19.36 -2.94 -0.04
N PHE A 134 19.29 -4.10 -0.64
CA PHE A 134 18.04 -4.80 -0.89
C PHE A 134 17.76 -5.96 0.05
N PHE A 135 18.32 -6.15 1.10
CA PHE A 135 18.16 -7.26 2.04
C PHE A 135 19.35 -8.21 2.00
#